data_9b88784c06147b5ed59be29c682de536
#
_entry.id   9b88784c06147b5ed59be29c682de536
#
_cell.length_a   1.000
_cell.length_b   1.000
_cell.length_c   1.000
_cell.angle_alpha   90.00
_cell.angle_beta   90.00
_cell.angle_gamma   90.00
#
_symmetry.space_group_name_H-M   'P 1'
#
loop_
_entity.id
_entity.type
_entity.pdbx_description
1 polymer ?
#
loop_
_entity_poly.entity_id
_entity_poly.type
_entity_poly.pdbx_seq_one_letter_code
_entity_poly.pdbx_strand_id
1 'polypeptide(L)'
;MTRASLFRHVYGEPSRPIDSYADVLVLGNQVDSHMLAVNAHYFAVPWTTSGGGAVGILKVGGKGKVGNTAPLLTGHKGPVIDVAFNPFADNILASASEDSTIRLWKIEETNGVIQGSNTPLATLTGHGRKASRIVFNPLINGAMASFGMENSIKLWDVNKAQCVTSIKGCNQNFLDITWSQDGNRLAAPAKDKKIHMYDMREGKEMWA
;
A
#
# COMPACT_ATOMS: atom_id res chain seq x y z
N MET A 1 17.30 -37.82 -1.15
CA MET A 1 17.44 -37.13 -2.43
C MET A 1 17.06 -35.66 -2.20
N THR A 2 18.00 -34.75 -2.19
CA THR A 2 17.73 -33.32 -2.12
C THR A 2 17.13 -32.85 -3.44
N ARG A 3 15.91 -32.34 -3.40
CA ARG A 3 15.23 -31.78 -4.57
C ARG A 3 16.04 -30.60 -5.11
N ALA A 4 16.49 -30.63 -6.35
CA ALA A 4 17.18 -29.52 -6.96
C ALA A 4 16.27 -28.29 -6.98
N SER A 5 16.76 -27.15 -6.48
CA SER A 5 16.00 -25.89 -6.53
C SER A 5 15.73 -25.50 -7.98
N LEU A 6 14.50 -25.13 -8.31
CA LEU A 6 14.13 -24.56 -9.61
C LEU A 6 14.88 -23.26 -9.91
N PHE A 7 15.38 -22.56 -8.87
CA PHE A 7 16.08 -21.29 -8.98
C PHE A 7 17.61 -21.41 -8.94
N ARG A 8 18.16 -22.64 -8.99
CA ARG A 8 19.60 -22.87 -8.83
C ARG A 8 20.47 -22.20 -9.89
N HIS A 9 19.91 -21.87 -11.03
CA HIS A 9 20.60 -21.26 -12.16
C HIS A 9 19.86 -20.05 -12.73
N VAL A 10 19.05 -19.36 -11.91
CA VAL A 10 18.41 -18.12 -12.32
C VAL A 10 19.40 -16.99 -12.09
N TYR A 11 19.88 -16.40 -13.16
CA TYR A 11 20.72 -15.21 -13.15
C TYR A 11 19.89 -14.05 -13.68
N GLY A 12 19.84 -12.95 -12.92
CA GLY A 12 19.23 -11.71 -13.39
C GLY A 12 20.21 -10.98 -14.31
N GLU A 13 19.82 -10.74 -15.54
CA GLU A 13 20.50 -9.80 -16.40
C GLU A 13 19.90 -8.41 -16.21
N PRO A 14 20.71 -7.33 -16.04
CA PRO A 14 20.18 -5.99 -15.94
C PRO A 14 19.49 -5.62 -17.27
N SER A 15 18.27 -5.05 -17.17
CA SER A 15 17.58 -4.55 -18.35
C SER A 15 18.35 -3.40 -18.98
N ARG A 16 18.30 -3.29 -20.30
CA ARG A 16 18.85 -2.13 -20.99
C ARG A 16 18.03 -0.89 -20.64
N PRO A 17 18.62 0.32 -20.55
CA PRO A 17 17.90 1.55 -20.24
C PRO A 17 16.68 1.80 -21.15
N ILE A 18 16.72 1.34 -22.38
CA ILE A 18 15.63 1.46 -23.34
C ILE A 18 14.43 0.54 -23.02
N ASP A 19 14.66 -0.52 -22.25
CA ASP A 19 13.65 -1.52 -21.87
C ASP A 19 13.12 -1.30 -20.46
N SER A 20 13.38 -0.14 -19.85
CA SER A 20 12.93 0.25 -18.52
C SER A 20 12.18 1.58 -18.55
N TYR A 21 11.46 1.88 -17.46
CA TYR A 21 10.96 3.23 -17.24
C TYR A 21 12.08 4.12 -16.75
N ALA A 22 12.16 5.34 -17.28
CA ALA A 22 13.10 6.39 -16.89
C ALA A 22 12.35 7.63 -16.38
N ASP A 23 13.05 8.43 -15.57
CA ASP A 23 12.53 9.69 -15.01
C ASP A 23 11.27 9.48 -14.14
N VAL A 24 11.24 8.39 -13.36
CA VAL A 24 10.18 8.13 -12.38
C VAL A 24 10.44 8.98 -11.14
N LEU A 25 9.55 9.93 -10.87
CA LEU A 25 9.70 10.89 -9.77
C LEU A 25 9.20 10.30 -8.44
N VAL A 26 9.91 9.32 -7.92
CA VAL A 26 9.60 8.68 -6.64
C VAL A 26 9.90 9.62 -5.48
N LEU A 27 9.05 9.61 -4.45
CA LEU A 27 9.27 10.38 -3.22
C LEU A 27 10.49 9.84 -2.47
N GLY A 28 11.62 10.55 -2.56
CA GLY A 28 12.94 10.04 -2.12
C GLY A 28 13.25 10.12 -0.62
N ASN A 29 12.39 10.72 0.20
CA ASN A 29 12.73 11.08 1.59
C ASN A 29 12.03 10.26 2.67
N GLN A 30 11.35 9.18 2.33
CA GLN A 30 10.62 8.37 3.30
C GLN A 30 11.26 6.99 3.47
N VAL A 31 11.86 6.77 4.65
CA VAL A 31 12.61 5.55 4.97
C VAL A 31 11.72 4.43 5.52
N ASP A 32 10.50 4.77 5.99
CA ASP A 32 9.62 3.85 6.74
C ASP A 32 8.39 3.40 5.92
N SER A 33 8.47 3.33 4.58
CA SER A 33 7.32 2.97 3.75
C SER A 33 7.67 2.00 2.62
N HIS A 34 6.65 1.26 2.15
CA HIS A 34 6.76 0.53 0.91
C HIS A 34 6.52 1.49 -0.27
N MET A 35 7.60 1.91 -0.89
CA MET A 35 7.61 2.87 -1.99
C MET A 35 7.08 2.30 -3.30
N LEU A 36 6.60 1.07 -3.30
CA LEU A 36 6.17 0.37 -4.50
C LEU A 36 5.12 -0.69 -4.18
N ALA A 37 4.03 -0.68 -4.91
CA ALA A 37 3.10 -1.80 -4.98
C ALA A 37 3.01 -2.29 -6.43
N VAL A 38 2.84 -3.60 -6.61
CA VAL A 38 2.75 -4.21 -7.94
C VAL A 38 1.67 -5.30 -7.95
N ASN A 39 0.98 -5.42 -9.07
CA ASN A 39 0.13 -6.55 -9.39
C ASN A 39 0.42 -7.06 -10.82
N ALA A 40 -0.44 -7.89 -11.39
CA ALA A 40 -0.22 -8.46 -12.72
C ALA A 40 -0.21 -7.42 -13.85
N HIS A 41 -0.86 -6.28 -13.68
CA HIS A 41 -1.09 -5.28 -14.73
C HIS A 41 -0.41 -3.94 -14.48
N TYR A 42 -0.30 -3.54 -13.20
CA TYR A 42 0.14 -2.22 -12.81
C TYR A 42 1.20 -2.27 -11.71
N PHE A 43 1.98 -1.21 -11.64
CA PHE A 43 2.66 -0.85 -10.43
C PHE A 43 2.38 0.62 -10.06
N ALA A 44 2.37 0.87 -8.76
CA ALA A 44 2.04 2.15 -8.17
C ALA A 44 3.20 2.63 -7.31
N VAL A 45 3.54 3.90 -7.42
CA VAL A 45 4.61 4.55 -6.65
C VAL A 45 4.11 5.86 -6.05
N PRO A 46 4.41 6.15 -4.78
CA PRO A 46 4.24 7.49 -4.23
C PRO A 46 5.05 8.49 -5.07
N TRP A 47 4.38 9.52 -5.56
CA TRP A 47 4.94 10.47 -6.53
C TRP A 47 5.26 11.81 -5.89
N THR A 48 6.42 12.36 -6.23
CA THR A 48 6.82 13.70 -5.77
C THR A 48 6.02 14.76 -6.51
N THR A 49 5.32 15.60 -5.77
CA THR A 49 4.58 16.75 -6.30
C THR A 49 4.89 18.00 -5.50
N SER A 50 4.70 19.18 -6.08
CA SER A 50 4.92 20.46 -5.43
C SER A 50 3.88 20.84 -4.38
N GLY A 51 2.78 20.07 -4.26
CA GLY A 51 1.72 20.32 -3.29
C GLY A 51 0.85 19.09 -3.09
N GLY A 52 0.73 18.62 -1.85
CA GLY A 52 -0.01 17.42 -1.50
C GLY A 52 0.69 16.11 -1.88
N GLY A 53 -0.06 15.03 -1.92
CA GLY A 53 0.42 13.70 -2.28
C GLY A 53 -0.24 13.16 -3.54
N ALA A 54 0.53 12.47 -4.34
CA ALA A 54 0.06 11.77 -5.53
C ALA A 54 0.60 10.35 -5.59
N VAL A 55 -0.05 9.50 -6.38
CA VAL A 55 0.43 8.17 -6.73
C VAL A 55 0.56 8.08 -8.25
N GLY A 56 1.73 7.74 -8.72
CA GLY A 56 1.96 7.43 -10.13
C GLY A 56 1.59 5.98 -10.42
N ILE A 57 0.83 5.75 -11.48
CA ILE A 57 0.43 4.42 -11.93
C ILE A 57 1.06 4.14 -13.27
N LEU A 58 1.76 3.01 -13.37
CA LEU A 58 2.44 2.60 -14.58
C LEU A 58 2.07 1.15 -14.94
N LYS A 59 2.13 0.80 -16.21
CA LYS A 59 1.83 -0.57 -16.68
C LYS A 59 3.03 -1.50 -16.47
N VAL A 60 2.77 -2.71 -16.07
CA VAL A 60 3.78 -3.77 -16.08
C VAL A 60 4.16 -4.06 -17.55
N GLY A 61 5.45 -4.15 -17.82
CA GLY A 61 5.98 -4.35 -19.18
C GLY A 61 6.03 -3.11 -20.07
N GLY A 62 5.60 -1.95 -19.55
CA GLY A 62 5.80 -0.69 -20.24
C GLY A 62 7.25 -0.19 -20.15
N LYS A 63 7.59 0.80 -20.95
CA LYS A 63 8.95 1.35 -21.03
C LYS A 63 8.95 2.80 -21.52
N GLY A 64 10.09 3.46 -21.33
CA GLY A 64 10.32 4.82 -21.83
C GLY A 64 10.30 5.88 -20.73
N LYS A 65 10.44 7.12 -21.13
CA LYS A 65 10.43 8.26 -20.20
C LYS A 65 9.03 8.53 -19.70
N VAL A 66 8.89 8.68 -18.40
CA VAL A 66 7.62 8.96 -17.70
C VAL A 66 7.52 10.44 -17.36
N GLY A 67 8.45 10.96 -16.57
CA GLY A 67 8.53 12.37 -16.19
C GLY A 67 7.16 12.97 -15.81
N ASN A 68 6.84 14.12 -16.36
CA ASN A 68 5.60 14.86 -16.07
C ASN A 68 4.35 14.30 -16.78
N THR A 69 4.48 13.27 -17.60
CA THR A 69 3.37 12.66 -18.34
C THR A 69 2.77 11.45 -17.63
N ALA A 70 3.27 11.12 -16.45
CA ALA A 70 2.74 10.02 -15.64
C ALA A 70 1.25 10.21 -15.35
N PRO A 71 0.41 9.18 -15.49
CA PRO A 71 -0.94 9.19 -14.98
C PRO A 71 -0.90 9.21 -13.45
N LEU A 72 -1.40 10.30 -12.86
CA LEU A 72 -1.35 10.52 -11.42
C LEU A 72 -2.74 10.41 -10.79
N LEU A 73 -2.80 9.77 -9.64
CA LEU A 73 -3.92 9.84 -8.72
C LEU A 73 -3.60 10.92 -7.68
N THR A 74 -4.31 12.03 -7.74
CA THR A 74 -4.03 13.22 -6.93
C THR A 74 -5.18 13.55 -5.99
N GLY A 75 -4.90 14.26 -4.89
CA GLY A 75 -5.94 14.73 -3.98
C GLY A 75 -5.61 14.61 -2.51
N HIS A 76 -4.61 13.82 -2.11
CA HIS A 76 -4.08 13.88 -0.76
C HIS A 76 -3.51 15.27 -0.47
N LYS A 77 -3.73 15.75 0.76
CA LYS A 77 -3.22 17.05 1.22
C LYS A 77 -1.79 16.98 1.77
N GLY A 78 -1.29 15.80 1.98
CA GLY A 78 0.07 15.51 2.43
C GLY A 78 0.71 14.40 1.60
N PRO A 79 2.03 14.18 1.72
CA PRO A 79 2.73 13.11 1.02
C PRO A 79 2.07 11.76 1.20
N VAL A 80 2.05 10.95 0.13
CA VAL A 80 1.64 9.54 0.21
C VAL A 80 2.79 8.75 0.80
N ILE A 81 2.49 7.94 1.82
CA ILE A 81 3.49 7.14 2.54
C ILE A 81 3.49 5.70 2.06
N ASP A 82 2.30 5.13 1.87
CA ASP A 82 2.16 3.72 1.51
C ASP A 82 1.07 3.53 0.45
N VAL A 83 1.25 2.49 -0.36
CA VAL A 83 0.32 2.11 -1.43
C VAL A 83 0.14 0.60 -1.44
N ALA A 84 -1.07 0.13 -1.68
CA ALA A 84 -1.37 -1.30 -1.77
C ALA A 84 -2.48 -1.56 -2.80
N PHE A 85 -2.30 -2.56 -3.65
CA PHE A 85 -3.35 -3.05 -4.54
C PHE A 85 -4.31 -3.98 -3.80
N ASN A 86 -5.57 -3.92 -4.20
CA ASN A 86 -6.57 -4.87 -3.75
C ASN A 86 -6.28 -6.25 -4.38
N PRO A 87 -6.12 -7.33 -3.59
CA PRO A 87 -5.80 -8.65 -4.14
C PRO A 87 -6.95 -9.30 -4.93
N PHE A 88 -8.17 -8.76 -4.83
CA PHE A 88 -9.37 -9.27 -5.51
C PHE A 88 -9.79 -8.43 -6.73
N ALA A 89 -9.18 -7.26 -6.91
CA ALA A 89 -9.50 -6.36 -8.02
C ALA A 89 -8.28 -5.56 -8.43
N ASP A 90 -7.64 -5.94 -9.52
CA ASP A 90 -6.38 -5.36 -9.99
C ASP A 90 -6.44 -3.85 -10.25
N ASN A 91 -7.63 -3.33 -10.54
CA ASN A 91 -7.83 -1.93 -10.81
C ASN A 91 -8.20 -1.09 -9.56
N ILE A 92 -8.16 -1.67 -8.38
CA ILE A 92 -8.40 -0.96 -7.11
C ILE A 92 -7.09 -0.83 -6.34
N LEU A 93 -6.78 0.40 -5.96
CA LEU A 93 -5.60 0.76 -5.19
C LEU A 93 -6.02 1.52 -3.92
N ALA A 94 -5.32 1.28 -2.83
CA ALA A 94 -5.37 2.10 -1.63
C ALA A 94 -4.08 2.90 -1.47
N SER A 95 -4.18 4.13 -0.97
CA SER A 95 -3.03 4.96 -0.61
C SER A 95 -3.21 5.54 0.79
N ALA A 96 -2.15 5.49 1.60
CA ALA A 96 -2.10 6.10 2.93
C ALA A 96 -1.22 7.35 2.90
N SER A 97 -1.58 8.38 3.66
CA SER A 97 -0.91 9.68 3.59
C SER A 97 -0.65 10.30 4.96
N GLU A 98 0.26 11.26 4.97
CA GLU A 98 0.51 12.16 6.12
C GLU A 98 -0.70 13.02 6.47
N ASP A 99 -1.65 13.20 5.56
CA ASP A 99 -2.91 13.90 5.83
C ASP A 99 -3.89 13.11 6.73
N SER A 100 -3.43 11.97 7.28
CA SER A 100 -4.18 11.05 8.14
C SER A 100 -5.35 10.34 7.46
N THR A 101 -5.47 10.44 6.16
CA THR A 101 -6.50 9.72 5.39
C THR A 101 -5.92 8.56 4.60
N ILE A 102 -6.77 7.58 4.35
CA ILE A 102 -6.52 6.54 3.35
C ILE A 102 -7.52 6.77 2.23
N ARG A 103 -7.05 6.72 0.98
CA ARG A 103 -7.92 6.86 -0.18
C ARG A 103 -7.93 5.61 -1.00
N LEU A 104 -9.11 5.28 -1.49
CA LEU A 104 -9.32 4.20 -2.44
C LEU A 104 -9.49 4.80 -3.83
N TRP A 105 -8.83 4.19 -4.80
CA TRP A 105 -8.80 4.65 -6.17
C TRP A 105 -9.24 3.55 -7.11
N LYS A 106 -9.96 3.92 -8.13
CA LYS A 106 -10.22 3.06 -9.29
C LYS A 106 -9.31 3.50 -10.43
N ILE A 107 -8.49 2.59 -10.91
CA ILE A 107 -7.66 2.80 -12.08
C ILE A 107 -8.54 2.60 -13.30
N GLU A 108 -8.62 3.60 -14.15
CA GLU A 108 -9.38 3.58 -15.39
C GLU A 108 -8.44 3.65 -16.59
N GLU A 109 -8.77 2.89 -17.61
CA GLU A 109 -8.07 2.92 -18.88
C GLU A 109 -9.02 3.29 -20.01
N THR A 110 -8.55 4.15 -20.90
CA THR A 110 -9.26 4.48 -22.13
C THR A 110 -8.33 4.22 -23.31
N ASN A 111 -8.75 3.37 -24.22
CA ASN A 111 -7.95 2.96 -25.39
C ASN A 111 -6.55 2.44 -24.99
N GLY A 112 -6.45 1.71 -23.89
CA GLY A 112 -5.18 1.18 -23.40
C GLY A 112 -4.27 2.17 -22.70
N VAL A 113 -4.72 3.40 -22.46
CA VAL A 113 -3.99 4.45 -21.73
C VAL A 113 -4.60 4.63 -20.35
N ILE A 114 -3.76 4.55 -19.31
CA ILE A 114 -4.18 4.81 -17.93
C ILE A 114 -4.56 6.29 -17.79
N GLN A 115 -5.69 6.54 -17.17
CA GLN A 115 -6.16 7.90 -16.90
C GLN A 115 -5.75 8.32 -15.49
N GLY A 116 -5.22 9.54 -15.36
CA GLY A 116 -5.06 10.19 -14.06
C GLY A 116 -6.43 10.55 -13.46
N SER A 117 -6.52 10.61 -12.13
CA SER A 117 -7.74 10.99 -11.43
C SER A 117 -7.44 11.85 -10.21
N ASN A 118 -8.32 12.80 -9.94
CA ASN A 118 -8.31 13.58 -8.70
C ASN A 118 -9.48 13.23 -7.76
N THR A 119 -10.34 12.29 -8.19
CA THR A 119 -11.53 11.87 -7.46
C THR A 119 -11.33 10.45 -6.94
N PRO A 120 -11.14 10.26 -5.63
CA PRO A 120 -11.05 8.93 -5.05
C PRO A 120 -12.41 8.23 -5.08
N LEU A 121 -12.40 6.91 -5.19
CA LEU A 121 -13.60 6.07 -5.02
C LEU A 121 -14.19 6.23 -3.63
N ALA A 122 -13.34 6.29 -2.61
CA ALA A 122 -13.71 6.56 -1.23
C ALA A 122 -12.53 7.18 -0.46
N THR A 123 -12.86 7.92 0.60
CA THR A 123 -11.88 8.43 1.56
C THR A 123 -12.19 7.87 2.94
N LEU A 124 -11.25 7.13 3.50
CA LEU A 124 -11.33 6.56 4.83
C LEU A 124 -10.70 7.52 5.83
N THR A 125 -11.54 8.04 6.70
CA THR A 125 -11.15 8.96 7.78
C THR A 125 -11.26 8.26 9.13
N GLY A 126 -10.34 8.53 10.04
CA GLY A 126 -10.38 7.91 11.37
C GLY A 126 -9.01 7.82 12.05
N HIS A 127 -7.90 7.87 11.31
CA HIS A 127 -6.61 8.07 11.92
C HIS A 127 -6.48 9.51 12.46
N GLY A 128 -5.99 9.63 13.68
CA GLY A 128 -5.76 10.94 14.34
C GLY A 128 -4.42 11.59 13.94
N ARG A 129 -3.54 10.80 13.32
CA ARG A 129 -2.23 11.21 12.82
C ARG A 129 -1.99 10.53 11.46
N LYS A 130 -0.80 10.73 10.88
CA LYS A 130 -0.45 10.13 9.60
C LYS A 130 -0.72 8.61 9.57
N ALA A 131 -1.39 8.16 8.52
CA ALA A 131 -1.54 6.76 8.21
C ALA A 131 -0.25 6.26 7.60
N SER A 132 0.40 5.26 8.23
CA SER A 132 1.76 4.85 7.89
C SER A 132 1.81 3.59 7.04
N ARG A 133 0.86 2.70 7.20
CA ARG A 133 0.84 1.39 6.52
C ARG A 133 -0.57 0.94 6.24
N ILE A 134 -0.75 0.29 5.10
CA ILE A 134 -2.01 -0.35 4.70
C ILE A 134 -1.74 -1.74 4.14
N VAL A 135 -2.56 -2.70 4.53
CA VAL A 135 -2.49 -4.08 4.00
C VAL A 135 -3.91 -4.62 3.81
N PHE A 136 -4.21 -5.08 2.60
CA PHE A 136 -5.46 -5.80 2.34
C PHE A 136 -5.41 -7.19 2.95
N ASN A 137 -6.57 -7.68 3.38
CA ASN A 137 -6.68 -9.08 3.80
C ASN A 137 -6.53 -9.99 2.57
N PRO A 138 -5.72 -11.06 2.64
CA PRO A 138 -5.47 -11.92 1.48
C PRO A 138 -6.66 -12.81 1.09
N LEU A 139 -7.62 -13.04 1.99
CA LEU A 139 -8.73 -13.98 1.78
C LEU A 139 -10.12 -13.32 1.87
N ILE A 140 -10.25 -12.19 2.54
CA ILE A 140 -11.55 -11.53 2.74
C ILE A 140 -11.61 -10.29 1.85
N ASN A 141 -12.45 -10.37 0.82
CA ASN A 141 -12.67 -9.25 -0.08
C ASN A 141 -13.31 -8.08 0.68
N GLY A 142 -12.73 -6.89 0.50
CA GLY A 142 -13.18 -5.68 1.17
C GLY A 142 -12.64 -5.47 2.58
N ALA A 143 -11.84 -6.39 3.12
CA ALA A 143 -11.19 -6.19 4.41
C ALA A 143 -9.77 -5.63 4.23
N MET A 144 -9.43 -4.60 4.99
CA MET A 144 -8.12 -3.95 4.99
C MET A 144 -7.74 -3.56 6.40
N ALA A 145 -6.46 -3.66 6.72
CA ALA A 145 -5.90 -3.15 7.97
C ALA A 145 -4.96 -1.98 7.69
N SER A 146 -4.87 -1.07 8.63
CA SER A 146 -3.89 0.02 8.62
C SER A 146 -3.39 0.32 10.02
N PHE A 147 -2.22 0.91 10.13
CA PHE A 147 -1.82 1.59 11.35
C PHE A 147 -1.36 3.02 11.08
N GLY A 148 -1.48 3.84 12.11
CA GLY A 148 -1.05 5.23 12.09
C GLY A 148 -0.09 5.54 13.23
N MET A 149 0.48 6.74 13.21
CA MET A 149 1.41 7.23 14.25
C MET A 149 0.73 7.49 15.60
N GLU A 150 -0.56 7.28 15.72
CA GLU A 150 -1.29 7.27 17.00
C GLU A 150 -1.25 5.92 17.72
N ASN A 151 -0.45 4.96 17.25
CA ASN A 151 -0.31 3.63 17.83
C ASN A 151 -1.62 2.83 17.88
N SER A 152 -2.44 2.98 16.87
CA SER A 152 -3.65 2.17 16.72
C SER A 152 -3.64 1.43 15.38
N ILE A 153 -4.11 0.19 15.41
CA ILE A 153 -4.42 -0.59 14.21
C ILE A 153 -5.92 -0.44 13.95
N LYS A 154 -6.28 -0.09 12.73
CA LYS A 154 -7.67 0.02 12.30
C LYS A 154 -7.99 -1.03 11.26
N LEU A 155 -9.17 -1.63 11.41
CA LEU A 155 -9.78 -2.50 10.41
C LEU A 155 -10.85 -1.74 9.66
N TRP A 156 -10.84 -1.90 8.37
CA TRP A 156 -11.75 -1.21 7.46
C TRP A 156 -12.57 -2.20 6.65
N ASP A 157 -13.86 -1.91 6.54
CA ASP A 157 -14.71 -2.42 5.47
C ASP A 157 -14.57 -1.44 4.29
N VAL A 158 -13.81 -1.85 3.29
CA VAL A 158 -13.50 -1.03 2.10
C VAL A 158 -14.75 -0.76 1.27
N ASN A 159 -15.68 -1.73 1.23
CA ASN A 159 -16.91 -1.62 0.45
C ASN A 159 -17.88 -0.59 1.04
N LYS A 160 -17.89 -0.47 2.38
CA LYS A 160 -18.71 0.51 3.10
C LYS A 160 -17.96 1.80 3.42
N ALA A 161 -16.67 1.85 3.14
CA ALA A 161 -15.76 2.95 3.49
C ALA A 161 -15.80 3.30 5.00
N GLN A 162 -15.87 2.28 5.87
CA GLN A 162 -16.02 2.45 7.31
C GLN A 162 -14.94 1.74 8.11
N CYS A 163 -14.54 2.36 9.21
CA CYS A 163 -13.71 1.70 10.22
C CYS A 163 -14.59 0.76 11.05
N VAL A 164 -14.31 -0.53 10.99
CA VAL A 164 -15.04 -1.58 11.72
C VAL A 164 -14.56 -1.67 13.16
N THR A 165 -13.24 -1.65 13.33
CA THR A 165 -12.60 -1.82 14.64
C THR A 165 -11.34 -0.99 14.73
N SER A 166 -11.07 -0.45 15.91
CA SER A 166 -9.83 0.24 16.23
C SER A 166 -9.21 -0.42 17.46
N ILE A 167 -8.06 -1.04 17.25
CA ILE A 167 -7.30 -1.71 18.30
C ILE A 167 -6.23 -0.75 18.76
N LYS A 168 -6.24 -0.40 20.04
CA LYS A 168 -5.13 0.36 20.64
C LYS A 168 -3.94 -0.58 20.74
N GLY A 169 -2.83 -0.16 20.16
CA GLY A 169 -1.58 -0.91 20.21
C GLY A 169 -0.84 -0.77 21.53
N CYS A 170 0.39 -1.27 21.53
CA CYS A 170 1.33 -1.07 22.63
C CYS A 170 1.71 0.42 22.82
N ASN A 171 2.40 0.74 23.91
CA ASN A 171 2.85 2.11 24.19
C ASN A 171 3.95 2.63 23.25
N GLN A 172 4.34 1.85 22.24
CA GLN A 172 5.38 2.17 21.28
C GLN A 172 4.83 2.10 19.86
N ASN A 173 5.48 2.82 18.94
CA ASN A 173 5.06 2.85 17.55
C ASN A 173 5.26 1.50 16.87
N PHE A 174 4.26 1.08 16.11
CA PHE A 174 4.40 -0.02 15.18
C PHE A 174 5.39 0.34 14.06
N LEU A 175 6.08 -0.66 13.56
CA LEU A 175 7.03 -0.55 12.45
C LEU A 175 6.40 -1.05 11.14
N ASP A 176 5.59 -2.12 11.23
CA ASP A 176 4.90 -2.71 10.10
C ASP A 176 3.65 -3.48 10.59
N ILE A 177 2.81 -3.92 9.66
CA ILE A 177 1.73 -4.89 9.90
C ILE A 177 1.66 -5.87 8.74
N THR A 178 1.31 -7.10 9.06
CA THR A 178 1.07 -8.13 8.06
C THR A 178 -0.03 -9.09 8.50
N TRP A 179 -0.81 -9.59 7.52
CA TRP A 179 -1.79 -10.63 7.76
C TRP A 179 -1.15 -12.01 7.78
N SER A 180 -1.69 -12.89 8.58
CA SER A 180 -1.46 -14.33 8.42
C SER A 180 -2.08 -14.81 7.10
N GLN A 181 -1.57 -15.90 6.58
CA GLN A 181 -2.03 -16.45 5.30
C GLN A 181 -3.51 -16.85 5.31
N ASP A 182 -4.04 -17.23 6.48
CA ASP A 182 -5.45 -17.56 6.69
C ASP A 182 -6.35 -16.33 6.89
N GLY A 183 -5.79 -15.11 6.85
CA GLY A 183 -6.53 -13.85 6.97
C GLY A 183 -7.15 -13.57 8.35
N ASN A 184 -6.88 -14.41 9.36
CA ASN A 184 -7.52 -14.29 10.67
C ASN A 184 -6.70 -13.50 11.70
N ARG A 185 -5.39 -13.39 11.49
CA ARG A 185 -4.46 -12.78 12.44
C ARG A 185 -3.66 -11.68 11.80
N LEU A 186 -3.29 -10.68 12.60
CA LEU A 186 -2.34 -9.64 12.26
C LEU A 186 -1.11 -9.74 13.16
N ALA A 187 0.06 -9.66 12.56
CA ALA A 187 1.33 -9.47 13.25
C ALA A 187 1.80 -8.04 13.08
N ALA A 188 2.25 -7.42 14.16
CA ALA A 188 2.72 -6.05 14.18
C ALA A 188 4.01 -5.94 15.01
N PRO A 189 5.20 -5.87 14.38
CA PRO A 189 6.42 -5.54 15.09
C PRO A 189 6.38 -4.08 15.56
N ALA A 190 6.88 -3.84 16.78
CA ALA A 190 6.90 -2.52 17.39
C ALA A 190 8.29 -2.11 17.90
N LYS A 191 8.46 -0.83 18.21
CA LYS A 191 9.72 -0.29 18.75
C LYS A 191 10.08 -0.79 20.14
N ASP A 192 9.18 -1.48 20.82
CA ASP A 192 9.44 -2.18 22.09
C ASP A 192 10.24 -3.50 21.92
N LYS A 193 10.64 -3.81 20.67
CA LYS A 193 11.38 -5.01 20.28
C LYS A 193 10.56 -6.30 20.39
N LYS A 194 9.24 -6.18 20.33
CA LYS A 194 8.30 -7.31 20.33
C LYS A 194 7.52 -7.39 19.02
N ILE A 195 6.94 -8.55 18.78
CA ILE A 195 5.96 -8.77 17.73
C ILE A 195 4.60 -9.02 18.40
N HIS A 196 3.71 -8.07 18.26
CA HIS A 196 2.35 -8.19 18.77
C HIS A 196 1.48 -8.97 17.80
N MET A 197 0.74 -9.95 18.30
CA MET A 197 -0.18 -10.75 17.51
C MET A 197 -1.62 -10.48 17.94
N TYR A 198 -2.46 -10.21 16.96
CA TYR A 198 -3.88 -9.91 17.17
C TYR A 198 -4.76 -10.95 16.47
N ASP A 199 -5.74 -11.50 17.18
CA ASP A 199 -6.85 -12.23 16.55
C ASP A 199 -7.90 -11.20 16.09
N MET A 200 -8.12 -11.15 14.78
CA MET A 200 -8.96 -10.11 14.18
C MET A 200 -10.45 -10.44 14.28
N ARG A 201 -10.82 -11.67 14.59
CA ARG A 201 -12.20 -12.09 14.85
C ARG A 201 -12.65 -11.65 16.23
N GLU A 202 -11.74 -11.73 17.21
CA GLU A 202 -12.01 -11.31 18.59
C GLU A 202 -11.62 -9.85 18.84
N GLY A 203 -10.82 -9.25 17.99
CA GLY A 203 -10.31 -7.90 18.16
C GLY A 203 -9.36 -7.74 19.35
N LYS A 204 -8.67 -8.82 19.72
CA LYS A 204 -7.83 -8.86 20.92
C LYS A 204 -6.39 -9.23 20.58
N GLU A 205 -5.48 -8.69 21.38
CA GLU A 205 -4.10 -9.13 21.40
C GLU A 205 -4.02 -10.54 21.98
N MET A 206 -3.36 -11.44 21.28
CA MET A 206 -3.17 -12.82 21.73
C MET A 206 -1.93 -12.94 22.61
N TRP A 207 -0.81 -12.33 22.17
CA TRP A 207 0.48 -12.34 22.85
C TRP A 207 1.45 -11.32 22.19
N ALA A 208 2.53 -10.98 22.91
CA ALA A 208 3.58 -10.06 22.52
C ALA A 208 4.98 -10.56 22.90
#